data_a6a29401a80465fc0cc8f654212cb907
#
_entry.id   a6a29401a80465fc0cc8f654212cb907
#
_cell.length_a   1.000
_cell.length_b   1.000
_cell.length_c   1.000
_cell.angle_alpha   90.00
_cell.angle_beta   90.00
_cell.angle_gamma   90.00
#
_symmetry.space_group_name_H-M   'P 1'
#
loop_
_entity.id
_entity.type
_entity.pdbx_description
1 polymer ?
#
loop_
_entity_poly.entity_id
_entity_poly.type
_entity_poly.pdbx_seq_one_letter_code
_entity_poly.pdbx_strand_id
1 'polypeptide(L)'
;MDNKNQRNRKPRAEGPLHKFMHAGKKKISEISREKTAATPRSIAVLSLMKILEEKKLSHIVLRDALSAYPDWTPRDRAFVTRLVEGTLEYTIQIDFILNQISKTHTKNMEPLVRTVLRMGSYQILYMDKVPDSAAIN
;
A
#
# COMPACT_ATOMS: atom_id res chain seq x y z
N MET A 1 -26.81 41.88 33.17
CA MET A 1 -25.93 42.43 32.10
C MET A 1 -25.35 41.25 31.34
N ASP A 2 -26.01 41.00 30.21
CA ASP A 2 -25.64 39.85 29.36
C ASP A 2 -24.47 40.20 28.48
N ASN A 3 -23.35 39.57 28.71
CA ASN A 3 -22.22 39.67 27.79
C ASN A 3 -22.22 38.43 26.86
N LYS A 4 -23.14 38.47 25.88
CA LYS A 4 -23.16 37.51 24.77
C LYS A 4 -22.10 37.94 23.74
N ASN A 5 -20.86 37.58 23.96
CA ASN A 5 -19.84 37.64 22.93
C ASN A 5 -19.37 36.19 22.60
N GLN A 6 -20.32 35.40 22.11
CA GLN A 6 -19.98 34.17 21.41
C GLN A 6 -19.43 34.59 20.05
N ARG A 7 -18.11 34.77 20.02
CA ARG A 7 -17.39 34.86 18.75
C ARG A 7 -17.54 33.51 18.06
N ASN A 8 -18.39 33.50 17.07
CA ASN A 8 -18.56 32.44 16.11
C ASN A 8 -17.21 32.23 15.40
N ARG A 9 -16.34 31.43 16.02
CA ARG A 9 -15.10 31.02 15.38
C ARG A 9 -15.48 30.02 14.30
N LYS A 10 -15.49 30.48 13.04
CA LYS A 10 -15.51 29.59 11.90
C LYS A 10 -14.43 28.54 12.09
N PRO A 11 -14.73 27.26 11.89
CA PRO A 11 -13.70 26.26 11.97
C PRO A 11 -12.57 26.64 11.01
N ARG A 12 -11.34 26.61 11.51
CA ARG A 12 -10.15 26.84 10.66
C ARG A 12 -10.24 25.86 9.50
N ALA A 13 -10.19 26.38 8.28
CA ALA A 13 -10.05 25.54 7.10
C ALA A 13 -8.85 24.61 7.29
N GLU A 14 -9.13 23.32 7.28
CA GLU A 14 -8.08 22.30 7.39
C GLU A 14 -7.10 22.48 6.23
N GLY A 15 -5.82 22.58 6.54
CA GLY A 15 -4.78 22.80 5.53
C GLY A 15 -4.70 21.65 4.52
N PRO A 16 -4.11 21.88 3.34
CA PRO A 16 -4.00 20.86 2.28
C PRO A 16 -3.38 19.55 2.75
N LEU A 17 -2.46 19.60 3.69
CA LEU A 17 -1.77 18.43 4.25
C LEU A 17 -2.71 17.54 5.06
N HIS A 18 -3.61 18.13 5.82
CA HIS A 18 -4.60 17.40 6.64
C HIS A 18 -5.61 16.66 5.76
N LYS A 19 -6.06 17.28 4.66
CA LYS A 19 -6.92 16.62 3.66
C LYS A 19 -6.23 15.43 3.01
N PHE A 20 -4.94 15.54 2.74
CA PHE A 20 -4.15 14.47 2.14
C PHE A 20 -3.97 13.27 3.08
N MET A 21 -3.72 13.52 4.36
CA MET A 21 -3.58 12.48 5.38
C MET A 21 -4.90 11.76 5.67
N HIS A 22 -6.01 12.48 5.75
CA HIS A 22 -7.35 11.89 5.90
C HIS A 22 -7.80 11.12 4.67
N ALA A 23 -7.49 11.60 3.47
CA ALA A 23 -7.80 10.92 2.22
C ALA A 23 -7.09 9.56 2.11
N GLY A 24 -5.84 9.45 2.60
CA GLY A 24 -5.10 8.19 2.62
C GLY A 24 -5.75 7.14 3.53
N LYS A 25 -6.10 7.50 4.75
CA LYS A 25 -6.78 6.61 5.71
C LYS A 25 -8.17 6.19 5.22
N LYS A 26 -8.93 7.10 4.64
CA LYS A 26 -10.26 6.86 4.09
C LYS A 26 -10.21 5.91 2.89
N LYS A 27 -9.23 6.07 1.99
CA LYS A 27 -9.03 5.18 0.84
C LYS A 27 -8.73 3.74 1.24
N ILE A 28 -7.95 3.50 2.27
CA ILE A 28 -7.64 2.15 2.73
C ILE A 28 -8.90 1.47 3.26
N SER A 29 -9.72 2.18 4.04
CA SER A 29 -10.98 1.65 4.56
C SER A 29 -12.04 1.43 3.47
N GLU A 30 -12.07 2.28 2.45
CA GLU A 30 -12.96 2.17 1.30
C GLU A 30 -12.55 1.00 0.38
N ILE A 31 -11.27 0.85 0.08
CA ILE A 31 -10.74 -0.28 -0.72
C ILE A 31 -11.05 -1.62 -0.03
N SER A 32 -11.00 -1.67 1.30
CA SER A 32 -11.35 -2.89 2.02
C SER A 32 -12.85 -3.20 2.06
N ARG A 33 -13.71 -2.20 1.78
CA ARG A 33 -15.17 -2.36 1.75
C ARG A 33 -15.73 -2.62 0.36
N GLU A 34 -15.12 -2.06 -0.68
CA GLU A 34 -15.58 -2.17 -2.05
C GLU A 34 -14.90 -3.33 -2.79
N LYS A 35 -15.45 -4.52 -2.66
CA LYS A 35 -14.95 -5.71 -3.38
C LYS A 35 -14.95 -5.56 -4.89
N THR A 36 -15.82 -4.71 -5.44
CA THR A 36 -15.95 -4.46 -6.88
C THR A 36 -14.86 -3.57 -7.47
N ALA A 37 -14.19 -2.76 -6.64
CA ALA A 37 -13.11 -1.87 -7.05
C ALA A 37 -11.70 -2.44 -6.77
N ALA A 38 -11.61 -3.65 -6.22
CA ALA A 38 -10.34 -4.24 -5.85
C ALA A 38 -9.56 -4.73 -7.07
N THR A 39 -8.32 -4.31 -7.17
CA THR A 39 -7.37 -4.79 -8.17
C THR A 39 -6.32 -5.68 -7.51
N PRO A 40 -5.63 -6.55 -8.27
CA PRO A 40 -4.52 -7.33 -7.72
C PRO A 40 -3.48 -6.49 -6.99
N ARG A 41 -3.12 -5.32 -7.53
CA ARG A 41 -2.16 -4.41 -6.88
C ARG A 41 -2.69 -3.83 -5.57
N SER A 42 -3.96 -3.42 -5.53
CA SER A 42 -4.55 -2.87 -4.30
C SER A 42 -4.62 -3.91 -3.18
N ILE A 43 -4.94 -5.15 -3.52
CA ILE A 43 -4.96 -6.26 -2.55
C ILE A 43 -3.54 -6.61 -2.09
N ALA A 44 -2.56 -6.55 -2.97
CA ALA A 44 -1.16 -6.74 -2.57
C ALA A 44 -0.69 -5.66 -1.59
N VAL A 45 -1.01 -4.40 -1.83
CA VAL A 45 -0.70 -3.29 -0.89
C VAL A 45 -1.35 -3.52 0.47
N LEU A 46 -2.65 -3.84 0.51
CA LEU A 46 -3.36 -4.11 1.76
C LEU A 46 -2.77 -5.30 2.51
N SER A 47 -2.41 -6.36 1.79
CA SER A 47 -1.77 -7.54 2.36
C SER A 47 -0.41 -7.19 2.99
N LEU A 48 0.42 -6.46 2.27
CA LEU A 48 1.71 -5.99 2.77
C LEU A 48 1.57 -5.10 4.01
N MET A 49 0.56 -4.23 4.04
CA MET A 49 0.27 -3.41 5.22
C MET A 49 -0.04 -4.28 6.44
N LYS A 50 -0.88 -5.31 6.27
CA LYS A 50 -1.20 -6.24 7.36
C LYS A 50 0.01 -7.02 7.85
N ILE A 51 0.88 -7.44 6.95
CA ILE A 51 2.07 -8.21 7.28
C ILE A 51 3.14 -7.35 7.97
N LEU A 52 3.46 -6.21 7.36
CA LEU A 52 4.59 -5.37 7.80
C LEU A 52 4.24 -4.46 8.98
N GLU A 53 3.05 -3.87 8.99
CA GLU A 53 2.66 -2.92 10.02
C GLU A 53 1.92 -3.60 11.18
N GLU A 54 1.01 -4.53 10.89
CA GLU A 54 0.25 -5.26 11.91
C GLU A 54 0.91 -6.56 12.37
N LYS A 55 2.06 -6.92 11.79
CA LYS A 55 2.84 -8.12 12.13
C LYS A 55 2.08 -9.44 11.97
N LYS A 56 1.17 -9.51 11.01
CA LYS A 56 0.44 -10.72 10.71
C LYS A 56 1.26 -11.68 9.85
N LEU A 57 0.96 -12.96 9.94
CA LEU A 57 1.65 -14.01 9.19
C LEU A 57 1.29 -13.93 7.70
N SER A 58 2.31 -13.90 6.84
CA SER A 58 2.15 -13.68 5.40
C SER A 58 1.26 -14.72 4.72
N HIS A 59 1.44 -16.01 5.03
CA HIS A 59 0.64 -17.08 4.41
C HIS A 59 -0.84 -17.03 4.81
N ILE A 60 -1.16 -16.58 6.03
CA ILE A 60 -2.54 -16.40 6.48
C ILE A 60 -3.17 -15.21 5.79
N VAL A 61 -2.46 -14.08 5.73
CA VAL A 61 -2.94 -12.87 5.06
C VAL A 61 -3.21 -13.13 3.58
N LEU A 62 -2.30 -13.79 2.88
CA LEU A 62 -2.47 -14.13 1.46
C LEU A 62 -3.62 -15.10 1.24
N ARG A 63 -3.72 -16.14 2.02
CA ARG A 63 -4.84 -17.09 1.92
C ARG A 63 -6.18 -16.38 2.07
N ASP A 64 -6.32 -15.57 3.10
CA ASP A 64 -7.57 -14.87 3.40
C ASP A 64 -7.90 -13.82 2.32
N ALA A 65 -6.90 -13.08 1.86
CA ALA A 65 -7.06 -12.10 0.79
C ALA A 65 -7.53 -12.75 -0.52
N LEU A 66 -6.89 -13.83 -0.94
CA LEU A 66 -7.24 -14.53 -2.18
C LEU A 66 -8.57 -15.28 -2.08
N SER A 67 -8.94 -15.76 -0.91
CA SER A 67 -10.24 -16.40 -0.67
C SER A 67 -11.42 -15.43 -0.85
N ALA A 68 -11.21 -14.14 -0.66
CA ALA A 68 -12.23 -13.13 -0.86
C ALA A 68 -12.55 -12.87 -2.35
N TYR A 69 -11.70 -13.32 -3.26
CA TYR A 69 -11.83 -13.10 -4.71
C TYR A 69 -11.72 -14.42 -5.50
N PRO A 70 -12.69 -15.31 -5.35
CA PRO A 70 -12.64 -16.64 -6.00
C PRO A 70 -12.71 -16.56 -7.52
N ASP A 71 -13.26 -15.46 -8.07
CA ASP A 71 -13.43 -15.24 -9.51
C ASP A 71 -12.17 -14.74 -10.21
N TRP A 72 -11.13 -14.42 -9.46
CA TRP A 72 -9.87 -14.00 -10.05
C TRP A 72 -9.18 -15.15 -10.78
N THR A 73 -8.60 -14.84 -11.93
CA THR A 73 -7.86 -15.81 -12.72
C THR A 73 -6.66 -16.36 -11.95
N PRO A 74 -6.17 -17.57 -12.26
CA PRO A 74 -4.92 -18.08 -11.69
C PRO A 74 -3.74 -17.13 -11.88
N ARG A 75 -3.70 -16.40 -12.99
CA ARG A 75 -2.67 -15.39 -13.28
C ARG A 75 -2.73 -14.22 -12.30
N ASP A 76 -3.92 -13.67 -12.03
CA ASP A 76 -4.08 -12.58 -11.07
C ASP A 76 -3.74 -13.01 -9.65
N ARG A 77 -4.14 -14.21 -9.28
CA ARG A 77 -3.82 -14.80 -7.97
C ARG A 77 -2.32 -14.99 -7.79
N ALA A 78 -1.65 -15.52 -8.80
CA ALA A 78 -0.19 -15.69 -8.80
C ALA A 78 0.53 -14.34 -8.77
N PHE A 79 0.01 -13.34 -9.45
CA PHE A 79 0.56 -11.99 -9.47
C PHE A 79 0.54 -11.34 -8.07
N VAL A 80 -0.59 -11.42 -7.36
CA VAL A 80 -0.69 -10.93 -5.98
C VAL A 80 0.31 -11.64 -5.07
N THR A 81 0.39 -12.95 -5.14
CA THR A 81 1.32 -13.74 -4.34
C THR A 81 2.76 -13.33 -4.60
N ARG A 82 3.14 -13.18 -5.87
CA ARG A 82 4.49 -12.77 -6.26
C ARG A 82 4.82 -11.35 -5.80
N LEU A 83 3.88 -10.41 -5.91
CA LEU A 83 4.07 -9.04 -5.43
C LEU A 83 4.31 -9.01 -3.92
N VAL A 84 3.49 -9.73 -3.17
CA VAL A 84 3.59 -9.74 -1.71
C VAL A 84 4.85 -10.46 -1.26
N GLU A 85 5.06 -11.69 -1.68
CA GLU A 85 6.22 -12.50 -1.26
C GLU A 85 7.54 -11.90 -1.73
N GLY A 86 7.60 -11.42 -2.96
CA GLY A 86 8.80 -10.80 -3.51
C GLY A 86 9.16 -9.49 -2.82
N THR A 87 8.17 -8.63 -2.54
CA THR A 87 8.40 -7.39 -1.80
C THR A 87 8.92 -7.69 -0.38
N LEU A 88 8.36 -8.69 0.29
CA LEU A 88 8.82 -9.12 1.61
C LEU A 88 10.25 -9.64 1.58
N GLU A 89 10.57 -10.48 0.60
CA GLU A 89 11.89 -11.07 0.45
C GLU A 89 12.98 -10.01 0.25
N TYR A 90 12.70 -8.99 -0.55
CA TYR A 90 13.66 -7.96 -0.91
C TYR A 90 13.51 -6.65 -0.12
N THR A 91 12.73 -6.63 0.95
CA THR A 91 12.45 -5.41 1.74
C THR A 91 13.74 -4.72 2.20
N ILE A 92 14.72 -5.47 2.70
CA ILE A 92 15.98 -4.90 3.21
C ILE A 92 16.77 -4.21 2.08
N GLN A 93 16.92 -4.87 0.94
CA GLN A 93 17.62 -4.31 -0.22
C GLN A 93 16.87 -3.10 -0.78
N ILE A 94 15.55 -3.18 -0.87
CA ILE A 94 14.70 -2.09 -1.35
C ILE A 94 14.81 -0.88 -0.44
N ASP A 95 14.73 -1.07 0.87
CA ASP A 95 14.87 0.02 1.84
C ASP A 95 16.26 0.66 1.76
N PHE A 96 17.30 -0.13 1.58
CA PHE A 96 18.64 0.39 1.37
C PHE A 96 18.70 1.31 0.14
N ILE A 97 18.14 0.88 -0.98
CA ILE A 97 18.10 1.67 -2.22
C ILE A 97 17.27 2.94 -2.02
N LEU A 98 16.06 2.82 -1.45
CA LEU A 98 15.18 3.96 -1.22
C LEU A 98 15.85 5.00 -0.30
N ASN A 99 16.56 4.57 0.71
CA ASN A 99 17.25 5.46 1.63
C ASN A 99 18.45 6.20 0.97
N GLN A 100 19.00 5.68 -0.11
CA GLN A 100 20.04 6.37 -0.88
C GLN A 100 19.48 7.50 -1.75
N ILE A 101 18.28 7.34 -2.29
CA ILE A 101 17.69 8.27 -3.25
C ILE A 101 16.64 9.19 -2.66
N SER A 102 16.04 8.84 -1.54
CA SER A 102 15.00 9.62 -0.89
C SER A 102 15.57 10.53 0.20
N LYS A 103 15.04 11.74 0.30
CA LYS A 103 15.35 12.65 1.40
C LYS A 103 14.79 12.16 2.74
N THR A 104 13.68 11.44 2.70
CA THR A 104 13.05 10.88 3.90
C THR A 104 13.44 9.41 4.02
N HIS A 105 13.97 9.03 5.18
CA HIS A 105 14.28 7.64 5.48
C HIS A 105 13.01 6.79 5.51
N THR A 106 13.07 5.55 5.04
CA THR A 106 11.90 4.64 4.97
C THR A 106 11.19 4.49 6.31
N LYS A 107 11.92 4.42 7.42
CA LYS A 107 11.35 4.33 8.79
C LYS A 107 10.49 5.54 9.18
N ASN A 108 10.71 6.71 8.55
CA ASN A 108 9.99 7.95 8.82
C ASN A 108 8.88 8.22 7.80
N MET A 109 8.73 7.37 6.81
CA MET A 109 7.65 7.47 5.82
C MET A 109 6.33 7.01 6.43
N GLU A 110 5.23 7.58 5.95
CA GLU A 110 3.91 7.05 6.25
C GLU A 110 3.82 5.60 5.76
N PRO A 111 3.19 4.69 6.54
CA PRO A 111 3.14 3.25 6.21
C PRO A 111 2.60 2.93 4.81
N LEU A 112 1.56 3.62 4.36
CA LEU A 112 1.02 3.41 3.02
C LEU A 112 2.03 3.83 1.93
N VAL A 113 2.63 4.99 2.08
CA VAL A 113 3.65 5.50 1.14
C VAL A 113 4.84 4.55 1.07
N ARG A 114 5.34 4.15 2.22
CA ARG A 114 6.43 3.17 2.33
C ARG A 114 6.11 1.86 1.63
N THR A 115 4.91 1.32 1.87
CA THR A 115 4.45 0.07 1.26
C THR A 115 4.34 0.17 -0.25
N VAL A 116 3.75 1.25 -0.76
CA VAL A 116 3.62 1.50 -2.21
C VAL A 116 5.00 1.65 -2.86
N LEU A 117 5.92 2.38 -2.23
CA LEU A 117 7.27 2.54 -2.73
C LEU A 117 8.05 1.23 -2.74
N ARG A 118 7.93 0.41 -1.69
CA ARG A 118 8.56 -0.92 -1.64
C ARG A 118 8.03 -1.82 -2.74
N MET A 119 6.72 -1.91 -2.89
CA MET A 119 6.09 -2.75 -3.91
C MET A 119 6.40 -2.27 -5.33
N GLY A 120 6.35 -0.98 -5.58
CA GLY A 120 6.73 -0.39 -6.87
C GLY A 120 8.20 -0.64 -7.22
N SER A 121 9.09 -0.47 -6.25
CA SER A 121 10.51 -0.77 -6.42
C SER A 121 10.75 -2.25 -6.71
N TYR A 122 10.04 -3.14 -6.03
CA TYR A 122 10.11 -4.56 -6.33
C TYR A 122 9.71 -4.87 -7.78
N GLN A 123 8.62 -4.29 -8.25
CA GLN A 123 8.19 -4.49 -9.64
C GLN A 123 9.24 -4.03 -10.65
N ILE A 124 9.81 -2.85 -10.45
CA ILE A 124 10.81 -2.26 -11.36
C ILE A 124 12.11 -3.05 -11.32
N LEU A 125 12.60 -3.41 -10.15
CA LEU A 125 13.93 -3.99 -9.98
C LEU A 125 13.98 -5.49 -10.22
N TYR A 126 12.89 -6.20 -9.93
CA TYR A 126 12.90 -7.66 -9.88
C TYR A 126 11.87 -8.34 -10.78
N MET A 127 10.72 -7.71 -11.05
CA MET A 127 9.68 -8.31 -11.89
C MET A 127 9.87 -8.05 -13.38
N ASP A 128 10.37 -6.88 -13.76
CA ASP A 128 10.58 -6.52 -15.16
C ASP A 128 11.84 -7.16 -15.77
N LYS A 129 12.59 -7.92 -14.99
CA LYS A 129 13.72 -8.73 -15.47
C LYS A 129 13.25 -10.07 -16.04
N VAL A 130 12.24 -10.03 -16.90
CA VAL A 130 11.95 -11.18 -17.77
C VAL A 130 13.05 -11.21 -18.82
N PRO A 131 13.81 -12.32 -18.95
CA PRO A 131 14.80 -12.43 -20.03
C PRO A 131 14.13 -12.15 -21.38
N ASP A 132 14.81 -11.37 -22.23
CA ASP A 132 14.28 -11.03 -23.57
C ASP A 132 13.86 -12.28 -24.37
N SER A 133 14.54 -13.37 -24.17
CA SER A 133 14.19 -14.67 -24.72
C SER A 133 12.81 -15.21 -24.29
N ALA A 134 12.35 -14.88 -23.07
CA ALA A 134 11.03 -15.28 -22.60
C ALA A 134 9.93 -14.29 -23.04
N ALA A 135 10.28 -13.05 -23.35
CA ALA A 135 9.35 -12.06 -23.85
C ALA A 135 9.05 -12.21 -25.37
N ILE A 136 9.91 -12.89 -26.11
CA ILE A 136 9.79 -13.11 -27.56
C ILE A 136 9.03 -14.40 -27.89
N ASN A 137 8.96 -15.32 -26.96
CA ASN A 137 8.21 -16.57 -27.09
C ASN A 137 6.80 -16.40 -26.55
#